data_14445b4922213b6aa9e43a13fccc7069
#
_entry.id   14445b4922213b6aa9e43a13fccc7069
#
_cell.length_a   1.000
_cell.length_b   1.000
_cell.length_c   1.000
_cell.angle_alpha   90.00
_cell.angle_beta   90.00
_cell.angle_gamma   90.00
#
_symmetry.space_group_name_H-M   'P 1'
#
loop_
_entity.id
_entity.type
_entity.pdbx_description
1 polymer ?
#
loop_
_entity_poly.entity_id
_entity_poly.type
_entity_poly.pdbx_seq_one_letter_code
_entity_poly.pdbx_strand_id
1 'polypeptide(L)'
;RVTVHCNYVDDQDPSSHDDAMLATNQRIWGFESNFGGLADLTVVKANQLMPKPTHLSWEEAAVNALCNSTSYRMLCSPNAVQMRQGDTVLVWGATGGLGGYACQYVLNGGGIPVGVVSSAEKVDLLHELGVEAVIDRKAAGYRFWADESTQDEKEWRRLGKDIRGLVGRDPEIVFEHPGRQTFGASVFVTARGGTIVTCAATSGYMIEYDNRHLWMKLKRIVSSH
;
A
#
# COMPACT_ATOMS: atom_id res chain seq x y z
N ARG A 1 19.41 22.49 0.48
CA ARG A 1 18.51 21.75 1.37
C ARG A 1 17.97 20.55 0.61
N VAL A 2 18.03 19.36 1.21
CA VAL A 2 17.68 18.10 0.55
C VAL A 2 16.82 17.22 1.43
N THR A 3 16.06 16.33 0.80
CA THR A 3 15.41 15.18 1.41
C THR A 3 16.20 13.93 1.01
N VAL A 4 16.35 12.98 1.90
CA VAL A 4 17.09 11.74 1.65
C VAL A 4 16.10 10.59 1.43
N HIS A 5 16.23 9.88 0.32
CA HIS A 5 15.49 8.65 0.07
C HIS A 5 16.14 7.47 0.81
N CYS A 6 15.34 6.58 1.38
CA CYS A 6 15.86 5.47 2.17
C CYS A 6 16.49 4.33 1.34
N ASN A 7 16.29 4.27 0.04
CA ASN A 7 16.91 3.27 -0.82
C ASN A 7 18.40 3.56 -1.02
N TYR A 8 19.23 2.62 -0.60
CA TYR A 8 20.67 2.61 -0.85
C TYR A 8 20.96 1.58 -1.94
N VAL A 9 21.09 2.04 -3.17
CA VAL A 9 21.30 1.19 -4.36
C VAL A 9 22.57 1.62 -5.12
N ASP A 10 23.09 0.72 -5.93
CA ASP A 10 24.13 1.01 -6.90
C ASP A 10 23.49 1.09 -8.29
N ASP A 11 23.46 2.29 -8.86
CA ASP A 11 22.88 2.53 -10.19
C ASP A 11 23.71 1.89 -11.33
N GLN A 12 24.93 1.41 -11.01
CA GLN A 12 25.79 0.69 -11.97
C GLN A 12 25.58 -0.84 -11.89
N ASP A 13 24.74 -1.33 -10.98
CA ASP A 13 24.44 -2.77 -10.91
C ASP A 13 23.62 -3.20 -12.13
N PRO A 14 24.12 -4.13 -12.97
CA PRO A 14 23.38 -4.59 -14.15
C PRO A 14 22.01 -5.16 -13.85
N SER A 15 21.79 -5.70 -12.63
CA SER A 15 20.51 -6.25 -12.21
C SER A 15 19.44 -5.19 -11.98
N SER A 16 19.84 -3.91 -11.84
CA SER A 16 18.94 -2.79 -11.58
C SER A 16 18.46 -2.07 -12.85
N HIS A 17 18.78 -2.60 -14.03
CA HIS A 17 18.57 -1.93 -15.32
C HIS A 17 17.15 -1.38 -15.50
N ASP A 18 16.13 -2.17 -15.21
CA ASP A 18 14.71 -1.77 -15.34
C ASP A 18 14.08 -1.34 -14.02
N ASP A 19 14.72 -1.65 -12.90
CA ASP A 19 14.18 -1.40 -11.56
C ASP A 19 15.30 -1.39 -10.52
N ALA A 20 15.56 -0.23 -9.93
CA ALA A 20 16.60 -0.07 -8.91
C ALA A 20 16.45 -1.01 -7.70
N MET A 21 15.23 -1.49 -7.43
CA MET A 21 14.96 -2.43 -6.35
C MET A 21 15.42 -3.87 -6.67
N LEU A 22 15.83 -4.16 -7.90
CA LEU A 22 16.42 -5.43 -8.30
C LEU A 22 17.96 -5.45 -8.13
N ALA A 23 18.58 -4.33 -7.74
CA ALA A 23 20.01 -4.28 -7.48
C ALA A 23 20.40 -5.29 -6.41
N THR A 24 21.44 -6.09 -6.67
CA THR A 24 21.89 -7.17 -5.75
C THR A 24 22.41 -6.64 -4.42
N ASN A 25 22.86 -5.39 -4.40
CA ASN A 25 23.38 -4.68 -3.22
C ASN A 25 22.38 -3.66 -2.65
N GLN A 26 21.10 -3.73 -3.03
CA GLN A 26 20.07 -2.87 -2.47
C GLN A 26 19.99 -3.04 -0.95
N ARG A 27 19.92 -1.92 -0.23
CA ARG A 27 19.79 -1.85 1.23
C ARG A 27 18.88 -0.72 1.65
N ILE A 28 18.34 -0.84 2.84
CA ILE A 28 17.60 0.24 3.48
C ILE A 28 18.58 1.07 4.31
N TRP A 29 18.77 2.32 3.91
CA TRP A 29 19.61 3.28 4.62
C TRP A 29 19.08 3.54 6.03
N GLY A 30 19.97 3.44 7.02
CA GLY A 30 19.63 3.59 8.43
C GLY A 30 19.05 2.33 9.10
N PHE A 31 18.78 1.27 8.32
CA PHE A 31 18.35 -0.03 8.85
C PHE A 31 19.35 -1.14 8.51
N GLU A 32 19.76 -1.22 7.24
CA GLU A 32 20.71 -2.23 6.75
C GLU A 32 22.11 -1.65 6.49
N SER A 33 22.32 -0.38 6.82
CA SER A 33 23.62 0.30 6.74
C SER A 33 24.07 0.80 8.10
N ASN A 34 25.39 1.01 8.27
CA ASN A 34 25.96 1.50 9.51
C ASN A 34 25.81 3.03 9.71
N PHE A 35 25.08 3.71 8.85
CA PHE A 35 24.80 5.14 8.91
C PHE A 35 23.33 5.40 8.60
N GLY A 36 22.78 6.43 9.19
CA GLY A 36 21.36 6.77 9.11
C GLY A 36 21.09 8.22 9.51
N GLY A 37 19.82 8.57 9.70
CA GLY A 37 19.39 9.95 9.99
C GLY A 37 19.44 10.38 11.46
N LEU A 38 19.72 9.49 12.40
CA LEU A 38 19.83 9.82 13.83
C LEU A 38 21.25 10.24 14.20
N ALA A 39 21.74 11.30 13.55
CA ALA A 39 23.09 11.84 13.76
C ALA A 39 23.17 13.30 13.30
N ASP A 40 24.12 14.05 13.83
CA ASP A 40 24.41 15.42 13.36
C ASP A 40 24.98 15.44 11.95
N LEU A 41 25.75 14.41 11.60
CA LEU A 41 26.33 14.20 10.28
C LEU A 41 26.14 12.76 9.85
N THR A 42 25.85 12.55 8.57
CA THR A 42 25.67 11.22 8.00
C THR A 42 26.25 11.10 6.60
N VAL A 43 26.40 9.87 6.14
CA VAL A 43 26.86 9.55 4.79
C VAL A 43 25.69 9.01 3.97
N VAL A 44 25.49 9.56 2.79
CA VAL A 44 24.47 9.13 1.83
C VAL A 44 25.08 9.06 0.43
N LYS A 45 24.51 8.24 -0.45
CA LYS A 45 24.83 8.27 -1.87
C LYS A 45 24.20 9.50 -2.53
N ALA A 46 24.83 10.03 -3.57
CA ALA A 46 24.30 11.18 -4.31
C ALA A 46 22.91 10.92 -4.92
N ASN A 47 22.65 9.69 -5.38
CA ASN A 47 21.37 9.27 -5.93
C ASN A 47 20.22 9.16 -4.89
N GLN A 48 20.51 9.22 -3.60
CA GLN A 48 19.50 9.30 -2.53
C GLN A 48 19.02 10.73 -2.29
N LEU A 49 19.69 11.74 -2.86
CA LEU A 49 19.42 13.15 -2.56
C LEU A 49 18.39 13.74 -3.53
N MET A 50 17.35 14.33 -2.99
CA MET A 50 16.33 15.07 -3.72
C MET A 50 16.25 16.50 -3.17
N PRO A 51 16.01 17.53 -4.01
CA PRO A 51 15.72 18.85 -3.51
C PRO A 51 14.53 18.81 -2.55
N LYS A 52 14.68 19.42 -1.35
CA LYS A 52 13.53 19.55 -0.44
C LYS A 52 12.47 20.42 -1.11
N PRO A 53 11.20 19.97 -1.18
CA PRO A 53 10.10 20.80 -1.68
C PRO A 53 10.00 22.10 -0.86
N THR A 54 9.92 23.24 -1.53
CA THR A 54 9.97 24.56 -0.87
C THR A 54 8.73 24.87 -0.06
N HIS A 55 7.58 24.28 -0.43
CA HIS A 55 6.28 24.46 0.23
C HIS A 55 6.07 23.58 1.46
N LEU A 56 6.93 22.58 1.71
CA LEU A 56 6.84 21.70 2.88
C LEU A 56 7.72 22.22 4.03
N SER A 57 7.27 22.02 5.25
CA SER A 57 8.09 22.18 6.45
C SER A 57 9.23 21.14 6.46
N TRP A 58 10.11 21.18 7.46
CA TRP A 58 11.14 20.16 7.63
C TRP A 58 10.56 18.82 8.05
N GLU A 59 9.58 18.85 8.94
CA GLU A 59 8.87 17.69 9.47
C GLU A 59 8.08 16.99 8.36
N GLU A 60 7.31 17.72 7.57
CA GLU A 60 6.57 17.18 6.44
C GLU A 60 7.50 16.57 5.38
N ALA A 61 8.61 17.25 5.07
CA ALA A 61 9.57 16.75 4.11
C ALA A 61 10.30 15.48 4.62
N ALA A 62 10.56 15.39 5.92
CA ALA A 62 11.26 14.25 6.51
C ALA A 62 10.44 12.95 6.49
N VAL A 63 9.11 13.04 6.67
CA VAL A 63 8.24 11.85 6.72
C VAL A 63 7.77 11.38 5.33
N ASN A 64 8.01 12.18 4.30
CA ASN A 64 7.44 11.97 2.98
C ASN A 64 8.15 10.84 2.21
N ALA A 65 9.47 10.77 2.23
CA ALA A 65 10.23 9.98 1.27
C ALA A 65 9.87 8.49 1.24
N LEU A 66 9.71 7.82 2.37
CA LEU A 66 9.43 6.38 2.41
C LEU A 66 7.99 6.06 2.01
N CYS A 67 7.02 6.62 2.74
CA CYS A 67 5.61 6.25 2.56
C CYS A 67 5.06 6.72 1.22
N ASN A 68 5.44 7.91 0.78
CA ASN A 68 5.03 8.48 -0.50
C ASN A 68 5.58 7.65 -1.66
N SER A 69 6.89 7.41 -1.71
CA SER A 69 7.50 6.66 -2.80
C SER A 69 7.04 5.20 -2.87
N THR A 70 6.83 4.56 -1.72
CA THR A 70 6.27 3.20 -1.66
C THR A 70 4.86 3.16 -2.23
N SER A 71 3.98 4.08 -1.83
CA SER A 71 2.61 4.14 -2.34
C SER A 71 2.56 4.47 -3.83
N TYR A 72 3.41 5.40 -4.29
CA TYR A 72 3.57 5.71 -5.71
C TYR A 72 4.01 4.46 -6.49
N ARG A 73 5.07 3.78 -6.02
CA ARG A 73 5.59 2.58 -6.68
C ARG A 73 4.52 1.49 -6.76
N MET A 74 3.79 1.22 -5.68
CA MET A 74 2.74 0.19 -5.65
C MET A 74 1.63 0.45 -6.67
N LEU A 75 1.22 1.71 -6.86
CA LEU A 75 0.07 2.07 -7.68
C LEU A 75 0.44 2.47 -9.11
N CYS A 76 1.59 3.13 -9.29
CA CYS A 76 1.92 3.81 -10.56
C CYS A 76 3.05 3.13 -11.33
N SER A 77 3.92 2.34 -10.68
CA SER A 77 5.06 1.71 -11.36
C SER A 77 4.61 0.65 -12.38
N PRO A 78 5.24 0.57 -13.55
CA PRO A 78 5.05 -0.53 -14.50
C PRO A 78 5.42 -1.89 -13.92
N ASN A 79 6.29 -1.92 -12.92
CA ASN A 79 6.72 -3.12 -12.22
C ASN A 79 5.78 -3.51 -11.05
N ALA A 80 4.66 -2.83 -10.89
CA ALA A 80 3.62 -3.13 -9.91
C ALA A 80 2.24 -3.18 -10.58
N VAL A 81 1.31 -2.28 -10.24
CA VAL A 81 -0.09 -2.40 -10.70
C VAL A 81 -0.39 -1.58 -11.95
N GLN A 82 0.25 -0.44 -12.13
CA GLN A 82 -0.10 0.56 -13.15
C GLN A 82 -1.59 0.91 -13.12
N MET A 83 -2.04 1.49 -12.01
CA MET A 83 -3.42 1.97 -11.84
C MET A 83 -3.86 2.84 -13.02
N ARG A 84 -5.10 2.66 -13.45
CA ARG A 84 -5.70 3.39 -14.54
C ARG A 84 -6.82 4.29 -14.03
N GLN A 85 -7.11 5.33 -14.80
CA GLN A 85 -8.29 6.16 -14.55
C GLN A 85 -9.56 5.30 -14.50
N GLY A 86 -10.36 5.51 -13.47
CA GLY A 86 -11.59 4.77 -13.24
C GLY A 86 -11.44 3.47 -12.46
N ASP A 87 -10.21 2.98 -12.17
CA ASP A 87 -10.02 1.80 -11.31
C ASP A 87 -10.55 2.08 -9.89
N THR A 88 -11.22 1.11 -9.31
CA THR A 88 -11.57 1.10 -7.89
C THR A 88 -10.44 0.45 -7.11
N VAL A 89 -9.96 1.13 -6.08
CA VAL A 89 -8.83 0.67 -5.26
C VAL A 89 -9.26 0.54 -3.81
N LEU A 90 -9.29 -0.70 -3.30
CA LEU A 90 -9.44 -0.93 -1.86
C LEU A 90 -8.11 -0.64 -1.15
N VAL A 91 -8.13 0.29 -0.20
CA VAL A 91 -6.93 0.71 0.54
C VAL A 91 -7.06 0.32 2.00
N TRP A 92 -6.30 -0.68 2.44
CA TRP A 92 -6.21 -1.03 3.86
C TRP A 92 -5.42 0.03 4.63
N GLY A 93 -5.86 0.34 5.87
CA GLY A 93 -5.19 1.33 6.69
C GLY A 93 -5.09 2.72 6.05
N ALA A 94 -6.17 3.16 5.44
CA ALA A 94 -6.24 4.30 4.52
C ALA A 94 -5.82 5.66 5.11
N THR A 95 -5.75 5.79 6.44
CA THR A 95 -5.24 7.00 7.13
C THR A 95 -3.80 6.86 7.63
N GLY A 96 -3.17 5.70 7.41
CA GLY A 96 -1.76 5.51 7.74
C GLY A 96 -0.82 6.17 6.73
N GLY A 97 0.47 6.16 7.01
CA GLY A 97 1.48 6.76 6.14
C GLY A 97 1.40 6.25 4.69
N LEU A 98 1.29 4.94 4.47
CA LEU A 98 1.12 4.36 3.14
C LEU A 98 -0.28 4.64 2.58
N GLY A 99 -1.33 4.31 3.35
CA GLY A 99 -2.70 4.38 2.88
C GLY A 99 -3.17 5.80 2.55
N GLY A 100 -2.74 6.80 3.32
CA GLY A 100 -3.06 8.20 3.06
C GLY A 100 -2.48 8.72 1.74
N TYR A 101 -1.25 8.36 1.41
CA TYR A 101 -0.69 8.65 0.08
C TYR A 101 -1.36 7.83 -1.02
N ALA A 102 -1.65 6.56 -0.76
CA ALA A 102 -2.37 5.73 -1.74
C ALA A 102 -3.72 6.34 -2.12
N CYS A 103 -4.52 6.77 -1.14
CA CYS A 103 -5.80 7.45 -1.41
C CYS A 103 -5.62 8.70 -2.27
N GLN A 104 -4.62 9.53 -1.97
CA GLN A 104 -4.32 10.73 -2.76
C GLN A 104 -3.90 10.38 -4.19
N TYR A 105 -3.06 9.37 -4.39
CA TYR A 105 -2.67 8.92 -5.74
C TYR A 105 -3.88 8.39 -6.52
N VAL A 106 -4.76 7.64 -5.87
CA VAL A 106 -5.97 7.13 -6.51
C VAL A 106 -6.87 8.27 -6.96
N LEU A 107 -7.14 9.25 -6.08
CA LEU A 107 -7.94 10.44 -6.41
C LEU A 107 -7.30 11.26 -7.54
N ASN A 108 -6.02 11.56 -7.44
CA ASN A 108 -5.28 12.35 -8.44
C ASN A 108 -5.20 11.64 -9.80
N GLY A 109 -5.16 10.31 -9.80
CA GLY A 109 -5.18 9.48 -11.01
C GLY A 109 -6.58 9.27 -11.59
N GLY A 110 -7.62 9.85 -10.99
CA GLY A 110 -9.01 9.68 -11.44
C GLY A 110 -9.59 8.29 -11.13
N GLY A 111 -9.02 7.57 -10.16
CA GLY A 111 -9.57 6.33 -9.61
C GLY A 111 -10.57 6.57 -8.48
N ILE A 112 -11.12 5.49 -7.95
CA ILE A 112 -12.11 5.50 -6.87
C ILE A 112 -11.52 4.77 -5.66
N PRO A 113 -11.04 5.48 -4.62
CA PRO A 113 -10.54 4.83 -3.42
C PRO A 113 -11.69 4.34 -2.53
N VAL A 114 -11.57 3.12 -2.03
CA VAL A 114 -12.39 2.58 -0.93
C VAL A 114 -11.47 2.45 0.28
N GLY A 115 -11.56 3.38 1.22
CA GLY A 115 -10.69 3.44 2.37
C GLY A 115 -11.17 2.55 3.52
N VAL A 116 -10.30 1.69 4.04
CA VAL A 116 -10.59 0.90 5.26
C VAL A 116 -9.86 1.49 6.45
N VAL A 117 -10.60 1.88 7.46
CA VAL A 117 -10.10 2.49 8.71
C VAL A 117 -10.60 1.75 9.95
N SER A 118 -10.28 2.26 11.14
CA SER A 118 -10.57 1.59 12.41
C SER A 118 -11.19 2.49 13.48
N SER A 119 -11.68 3.67 13.12
CA SER A 119 -12.42 4.57 14.03
C SER A 119 -13.19 5.63 13.25
N ALA A 120 -14.23 6.20 13.87
CA ALA A 120 -15.05 7.27 13.29
C ALA A 120 -14.21 8.52 12.93
N GLU A 121 -13.31 8.93 13.81
CA GLU A 121 -12.39 10.06 13.57
C GLU A 121 -11.58 9.88 12.27
N LYS A 122 -11.18 8.63 11.97
CA LYS A 122 -10.45 8.31 10.72
C LYS A 122 -11.36 8.29 9.50
N VAL A 123 -12.64 8.05 9.68
CA VAL A 123 -13.65 8.21 8.60
C VAL A 123 -13.74 9.68 8.22
N ASP A 124 -13.89 10.57 9.20
CA ASP A 124 -13.98 12.01 8.98
C ASP A 124 -12.72 12.54 8.25
N LEU A 125 -11.54 12.12 8.71
CA LEU A 125 -10.27 12.48 8.06
C LEU A 125 -10.21 12.05 6.59
N LEU A 126 -10.72 10.87 6.23
CA LEU A 126 -10.77 10.44 4.83
C LEU A 126 -11.78 11.24 4.01
N HIS A 127 -12.92 11.61 4.59
CA HIS A 127 -13.89 12.50 3.92
C HIS A 127 -13.30 13.90 3.67
N GLU A 128 -12.55 14.44 4.62
CA GLU A 128 -11.81 15.70 4.43
C GLU A 128 -10.78 15.59 3.30
N LEU A 129 -10.17 14.43 3.14
CA LEU A 129 -9.23 14.14 2.05
C LEU A 129 -9.93 13.96 0.67
N GLY A 130 -11.25 13.83 0.64
CA GLY A 130 -12.06 13.61 -0.57
C GLY A 130 -12.36 12.15 -0.88
N VAL A 131 -12.10 11.22 0.04
CA VAL A 131 -12.46 9.80 -0.09
C VAL A 131 -13.90 9.62 0.38
N GLU A 132 -14.83 9.37 -0.53
CA GLU A 132 -16.26 9.22 -0.21
C GLU A 132 -16.61 7.81 0.30
N ALA A 133 -15.99 6.77 -0.28
CA ALA A 133 -16.25 5.38 0.08
C ALA A 133 -15.34 4.94 1.22
N VAL A 134 -15.86 4.88 2.44
CA VAL A 134 -15.08 4.54 3.65
C VAL A 134 -15.76 3.42 4.43
N ILE A 135 -14.97 2.49 4.92
CA ILE A 135 -15.38 1.37 5.78
C ILE A 135 -14.64 1.49 7.12
N ASP A 136 -15.37 1.75 8.21
CA ASP A 136 -14.83 1.53 9.56
C ASP A 136 -14.95 0.04 9.93
N ARG A 137 -13.82 -0.68 9.83
CA ARG A 137 -13.78 -2.12 10.08
C ARG A 137 -14.13 -2.51 11.52
N LYS A 138 -13.89 -1.61 12.50
CA LYS A 138 -14.23 -1.87 13.90
C LYS A 138 -15.71 -1.65 14.17
N ALA A 139 -16.28 -0.56 13.68
CA ALA A 139 -17.71 -0.30 13.77
C ALA A 139 -18.52 -1.39 13.04
N ALA A 140 -18.05 -1.83 11.87
CA ALA A 140 -18.63 -2.94 11.14
C ALA A 140 -18.41 -4.30 11.83
N GLY A 141 -17.46 -4.41 12.77
CA GLY A 141 -17.20 -5.62 13.53
C GLY A 141 -16.65 -6.79 12.71
N TYR A 142 -15.88 -6.53 11.65
CA TYR A 142 -15.30 -7.61 10.81
C TYR A 142 -14.35 -8.51 11.60
N ARG A 143 -14.53 -9.83 11.43
CA ARG A 143 -13.68 -10.88 11.96
C ARG A 143 -13.36 -11.87 10.85
N PHE A 144 -12.29 -11.63 10.10
CA PHE A 144 -11.90 -12.48 8.97
C PHE A 144 -11.32 -13.84 9.38
N TRP A 145 -11.09 -14.03 10.68
CA TRP A 145 -10.65 -15.27 11.30
C TRP A 145 -11.62 -15.66 12.40
N ALA A 146 -12.19 -16.86 12.31
CA ALA A 146 -13.05 -17.42 13.34
C ALA A 146 -12.24 -17.83 14.58
N ASP A 147 -11.04 -18.34 14.37
CA ASP A 147 -10.02 -18.67 15.36
C ASP A 147 -8.61 -18.43 14.78
N GLU A 148 -7.54 -18.86 15.46
CA GLU A 148 -6.14 -18.64 15.01
C GLU A 148 -5.78 -19.32 13.68
N SER A 149 -6.52 -20.34 13.28
CA SER A 149 -6.24 -21.19 12.11
C SER A 149 -7.33 -21.21 11.06
N THR A 150 -8.54 -20.74 11.38
CA THR A 150 -9.72 -20.86 10.51
C THR A 150 -10.17 -19.49 10.02
N GLN A 151 -10.13 -19.28 8.72
CA GLN A 151 -10.62 -18.05 8.09
C GLN A 151 -12.15 -18.08 7.94
N ASP A 152 -12.82 -16.95 8.09
CA ASP A 152 -14.27 -16.82 7.94
C ASP A 152 -14.64 -16.19 6.58
N GLU A 153 -14.95 -17.06 5.62
CA GLU A 153 -15.40 -16.62 4.30
C GLU A 153 -16.74 -15.86 4.31
N LYS A 154 -17.59 -16.01 5.34
CA LYS A 154 -18.84 -15.25 5.43
C LYS A 154 -18.51 -13.76 5.61
N GLU A 155 -17.49 -13.48 6.41
CA GLU A 155 -17.02 -12.12 6.63
C GLU A 155 -16.38 -11.53 5.35
N TRP A 156 -15.69 -12.35 4.53
CA TRP A 156 -15.20 -11.89 3.23
C TRP A 156 -16.35 -11.51 2.29
N ARG A 157 -17.41 -12.33 2.25
CA ARG A 157 -18.62 -12.02 1.44
C ARG A 157 -19.31 -10.76 1.93
N ARG A 158 -19.35 -10.54 3.25
CA ARG A 158 -19.91 -9.33 3.86
C ARG A 158 -19.13 -8.10 3.43
N LEU A 159 -17.78 -8.12 3.56
CA LEU A 159 -16.92 -7.06 3.09
C LEU A 159 -17.13 -6.76 1.59
N GLY A 160 -17.16 -7.78 0.74
CA GLY A 160 -17.42 -7.61 -0.69
C GLY A 160 -18.79 -7.02 -1.00
N LYS A 161 -19.83 -7.37 -0.20
CA LYS A 161 -21.16 -6.76 -0.32
C LYS A 161 -21.13 -5.28 0.05
N ASP A 162 -20.43 -4.93 1.13
CA ASP A 162 -20.35 -3.55 1.60
C ASP A 162 -19.55 -2.67 0.61
N ILE A 163 -18.45 -3.19 0.06
CA ILE A 163 -17.71 -2.51 -1.02
C ILE A 163 -18.63 -2.24 -2.23
N ARG A 164 -19.35 -3.26 -2.70
CA ARG A 164 -20.28 -3.09 -3.84
C ARG A 164 -21.44 -2.16 -3.49
N GLY A 165 -21.86 -2.11 -2.23
CA GLY A 165 -22.85 -1.14 -1.77
C GLY A 165 -22.38 0.30 -1.88
N LEU A 166 -21.09 0.54 -1.66
CA LEU A 166 -20.49 1.88 -1.72
C LEU A 166 -20.17 2.32 -3.16
N VAL A 167 -19.59 1.43 -3.98
CA VAL A 167 -19.03 1.80 -5.30
C VAL A 167 -19.59 1.02 -6.47
N GLY A 168 -20.56 0.13 -6.26
CA GLY A 168 -21.29 -0.63 -7.29
C GLY A 168 -20.54 -1.82 -7.88
N ARG A 169 -19.28 -2.08 -7.49
CA ARG A 169 -18.43 -3.14 -8.08
C ARG A 169 -17.36 -3.64 -7.11
N ASP A 170 -16.71 -4.75 -7.48
CA ASP A 170 -15.53 -5.25 -6.80
C ASP A 170 -14.29 -4.39 -7.20
N PRO A 171 -13.29 -4.19 -6.32
CA PRO A 171 -12.12 -3.38 -6.61
C PRO A 171 -11.19 -4.07 -7.61
N GLU A 172 -10.73 -3.33 -8.62
CA GLU A 172 -9.72 -3.78 -9.59
C GLU A 172 -8.36 -3.94 -8.92
N ILE A 173 -8.10 -3.14 -7.89
CA ILE A 173 -6.83 -3.16 -7.15
C ILE A 173 -7.13 -3.25 -5.66
N VAL A 174 -6.34 -4.07 -4.95
CA VAL A 174 -6.27 -4.03 -3.49
C VAL A 174 -4.87 -3.62 -3.07
N PHE A 175 -4.77 -2.49 -2.40
CA PHE A 175 -3.57 -1.96 -1.78
C PHE A 175 -3.43 -2.60 -0.39
N GLU A 176 -2.58 -3.62 -0.31
CA GLU A 176 -2.45 -4.52 0.84
C GLU A 176 -1.12 -4.30 1.55
N HIS A 177 -1.14 -4.15 2.87
CA HIS A 177 0.05 -4.12 3.70
C HIS A 177 -0.13 -4.74 5.11
N PRO A 178 -1.34 -5.01 5.61
CA PRO A 178 -1.51 -5.71 6.87
C PRO A 178 -1.02 -7.16 6.85
N GLY A 179 -1.25 -7.89 5.77
CA GLY A 179 -0.78 -9.27 5.62
C GLY A 179 -1.76 -10.30 6.16
N ARG A 180 -1.31 -11.17 7.09
CA ARG A 180 -2.04 -12.37 7.52
C ARG A 180 -3.54 -12.15 7.79
N GLN A 181 -3.89 -11.11 8.52
CA GLN A 181 -5.27 -10.91 8.96
C GLN A 181 -6.24 -10.52 7.85
N THR A 182 -5.76 -9.89 6.77
CA THR A 182 -6.62 -9.32 5.72
C THR A 182 -6.46 -9.97 4.36
N PHE A 183 -5.36 -10.69 4.13
CA PHE A 183 -4.98 -11.13 2.80
C PHE A 183 -5.98 -12.09 2.16
N GLY A 184 -6.57 -13.02 2.91
CA GLY A 184 -7.63 -13.91 2.42
C GLY A 184 -8.86 -13.13 1.93
N ALA A 185 -9.29 -12.14 2.72
CA ALA A 185 -10.37 -11.23 2.33
C ALA A 185 -9.98 -10.39 1.10
N SER A 186 -8.75 -9.88 1.05
CA SER A 186 -8.21 -9.12 -0.08
C SER A 186 -8.26 -9.93 -1.38
N VAL A 187 -7.79 -11.19 -1.34
CA VAL A 187 -7.87 -12.09 -2.50
C VAL A 187 -9.33 -12.35 -2.89
N PHE A 188 -10.22 -12.53 -1.92
CA PHE A 188 -11.63 -12.79 -2.19
C PHE A 188 -12.32 -11.61 -2.89
N VAL A 189 -12.21 -10.39 -2.35
CA VAL A 189 -12.96 -9.21 -2.83
C VAL A 189 -12.42 -8.60 -4.11
N THR A 190 -11.16 -8.85 -4.47
CA THR A 190 -10.57 -8.37 -5.72
C THR A 190 -11.39 -8.82 -6.93
N ALA A 191 -11.64 -7.92 -7.87
CA ALA A 191 -12.35 -8.19 -9.11
C ALA A 191 -11.68 -9.27 -9.97
N ARG A 192 -12.43 -9.86 -10.91
CA ARG A 192 -11.87 -10.76 -11.92
C ARG A 192 -10.79 -10.03 -12.75
N GLY A 193 -9.62 -10.63 -12.87
CA GLY A 193 -8.47 -10.03 -13.56
C GLY A 193 -7.76 -8.94 -12.75
N GLY A 194 -8.26 -8.61 -11.55
CA GLY A 194 -7.70 -7.58 -10.69
C GLY A 194 -6.40 -8.00 -10.00
N THR A 195 -5.80 -7.08 -9.27
CA THR A 195 -4.46 -7.24 -8.68
C THR A 195 -4.43 -6.87 -7.21
N ILE A 196 -3.85 -7.71 -6.39
CA ILE A 196 -3.47 -7.41 -5.02
C ILE A 196 -2.00 -6.97 -5.05
N VAL A 197 -1.70 -5.74 -4.64
CA VAL A 197 -0.33 -5.25 -4.50
C VAL A 197 0.04 -5.17 -3.03
N THR A 198 1.20 -5.77 -2.66
CA THR A 198 1.65 -5.85 -1.28
C THR A 198 3.09 -5.40 -1.11
N CYS A 199 3.41 -4.75 0.02
CA CYS A 199 4.76 -4.32 0.37
C CYS A 199 5.16 -4.67 1.81
N ALA A 200 4.24 -5.24 2.59
CA ALA A 200 4.47 -5.50 4.00
C ALA A 200 3.56 -6.62 4.52
N ALA A 201 3.72 -6.96 5.79
CA ALA A 201 2.90 -7.97 6.46
C ALA A 201 2.85 -7.70 7.98
N THR A 202 2.33 -6.53 8.38
CA THR A 202 2.35 -6.04 9.77
C THR A 202 1.56 -6.89 10.76
N SER A 203 0.60 -7.69 10.27
CA SER A 203 -0.19 -8.62 11.10
C SER A 203 0.32 -10.07 11.06
N GLY A 204 1.41 -10.32 10.37
CA GLY A 204 2.05 -11.65 10.27
C GLY A 204 2.52 -11.96 8.86
N TYR A 205 3.72 -12.55 8.77
CA TYR A 205 4.42 -12.83 7.50
C TYR A 205 3.88 -14.04 6.75
N MET A 206 3.36 -15.02 7.47
CA MET A 206 2.78 -16.22 6.86
C MET A 206 1.35 -15.92 6.42
N ILE A 207 1.12 -15.98 5.11
CA ILE A 207 -0.12 -15.56 4.48
C ILE A 207 -0.87 -16.78 3.97
N GLU A 208 -2.14 -16.85 4.33
CA GLU A 208 -3.04 -17.91 3.90
C GLU A 208 -4.22 -17.31 3.13
N TYR A 209 -4.59 -17.93 2.03
CA TYR A 209 -5.78 -17.59 1.26
C TYR A 209 -6.29 -18.80 0.48
N ASP A 210 -7.57 -18.80 0.12
CA ASP A 210 -8.13 -19.83 -0.75
C ASP A 210 -7.73 -19.56 -2.21
N ASN A 211 -6.85 -20.39 -2.73
CA ASN A 211 -6.29 -20.25 -4.07
C ASN A 211 -7.34 -20.35 -5.19
N ARG A 212 -8.51 -20.96 -4.92
CA ARG A 212 -9.63 -21.00 -5.87
C ARG A 212 -10.07 -19.59 -6.25
N HIS A 213 -10.08 -18.66 -5.29
CA HIS A 213 -10.44 -17.25 -5.52
C HIS A 213 -9.40 -16.49 -6.34
N LEU A 214 -8.16 -16.96 -6.40
CA LEU A 214 -7.10 -16.37 -7.21
C LEU A 214 -7.17 -16.87 -8.66
N TRP A 215 -6.92 -18.21 -8.88
CA TRP A 215 -6.74 -18.74 -10.23
C TRP A 215 -8.03 -18.80 -11.06
N MET A 216 -9.18 -19.13 -10.47
CA MET A 216 -10.46 -19.17 -11.20
C MET A 216 -10.92 -17.80 -11.71
N LYS A 217 -10.45 -16.74 -11.09
CA LYS A 217 -10.77 -15.36 -11.46
C LYS A 217 -9.62 -14.61 -12.13
N LEU A 218 -8.52 -15.31 -12.47
CA LEU A 218 -7.35 -14.73 -13.16
C LEU A 218 -6.76 -13.52 -12.45
N LYS A 219 -6.78 -13.53 -11.12
CA LYS A 219 -6.23 -12.44 -10.31
C LYS A 219 -4.70 -12.54 -10.23
N ARG A 220 -4.08 -11.44 -9.87
CA ARG A 220 -2.64 -11.36 -9.69
C ARG A 220 -2.29 -10.91 -8.27
N ILE A 221 -1.20 -11.42 -7.74
CA ILE A 221 -0.54 -10.91 -6.54
C ILE A 221 0.81 -10.39 -7.00
N VAL A 222 1.09 -9.12 -6.75
CA VAL A 222 2.36 -8.49 -7.07
C VAL A 222 2.96 -7.87 -5.81
N SER A 223 4.27 -7.91 -5.72
CA SER A 223 5.02 -7.33 -4.61
C SER A 223 5.62 -5.98 -4.99
N SER A 224 5.87 -5.15 -3.99
CA SER A 224 6.64 -3.93 -4.12
C SER A 224 7.57 -3.78 -2.92
N HIS A 225 8.77 -3.37 -3.18
CA HIS A 225 9.76 -3.08 -2.13
C HIS A 225 10.27 -1.65 -2.25
#